data_6874b3289d0eabaa3a382fd63e93ee27
#
_entry.id   6874b3289d0eabaa3a382fd63e93ee27
#
_cell.length_a   1.000
_cell.length_b   1.000
_cell.length_c   1.000
_cell.angle_alpha   90.00
_cell.angle_beta   90.00
_cell.angle_gamma   90.00
#
_symmetry.space_group_name_H-M   'P 1'
#
loop_
_entity.id
_entity.type
_entity.pdbx_description
1 polymer ?
#
loop_
_entity_poly.entity_id
_entity_poly.type
_entity_poly.pdbx_seq_one_letter_code
_entity_poly.pdbx_strand_id
1 'polypeptide(L)'
;MEIPFLEKEYYPIVKKWLDTQYDCFKSAVNIGLENSRADIVGLRDTGGDLSGEIETIVIEVKRDKEAFSTASGQAFGYTIYANRVYLADKRDIGFTRDQIAIANHLGVGLIQIDKNNKCHEVLTSPYYKPLTKFYKLFLKKLGYASCQFCDTYFNIGTDLNKHANVTRENISKALKNEKGLIFWHRELNTRKNKFKIERRSKELTYETRYLCGECTNLLFSDRVK
;
A
#
# COMPACT_ATOMS: atom_id res chain seq x y z
N MET A 1 38.87 2.47 -10.89
CA MET A 1 38.09 2.77 -9.67
C MET A 1 36.63 2.65 -10.07
N GLU A 2 35.99 1.53 -9.72
CA GLU A 2 34.56 1.35 -9.99
C GLU A 2 33.75 2.32 -9.15
N ILE A 3 32.88 3.11 -9.79
CA ILE A 3 31.94 3.99 -9.09
C ILE A 3 30.98 3.07 -8.32
N PRO A 4 30.90 3.15 -7.00
CA PRO A 4 30.05 2.22 -6.24
C PRO A 4 28.60 2.49 -6.61
N PHE A 5 27.90 1.47 -7.10
CA PHE A 5 26.46 1.49 -7.35
C PHE A 5 25.70 2.04 -6.13
N LEU A 6 24.78 2.97 -6.37
CA LEU A 6 23.88 3.47 -5.32
C LEU A 6 22.74 2.46 -5.09
N GLU A 7 22.15 2.42 -3.88
CA GLU A 7 21.00 1.56 -3.58
C GLU A 7 19.88 1.65 -4.62
N LYS A 8 19.62 2.86 -5.10
CA LYS A 8 18.58 3.13 -6.10
C LYS A 8 18.79 2.43 -7.45
N GLU A 9 20.00 2.03 -7.75
CA GLU A 9 20.31 1.30 -8.99
C GLU A 9 19.81 -0.15 -8.96
N TYR A 10 19.56 -0.69 -7.77
CA TYR A 10 18.94 -2.01 -7.59
C TYR A 10 17.42 -1.98 -7.66
N TYR A 11 16.78 -0.82 -7.54
CA TYR A 11 15.32 -0.72 -7.53
C TYR A 11 14.65 -1.30 -8.78
N PRO A 12 15.12 -1.07 -10.02
CA PRO A 12 14.53 -1.69 -11.20
C PRO A 12 14.62 -3.21 -11.19
N ILE A 13 15.71 -3.74 -10.67
CA ILE A 13 15.98 -5.18 -10.62
C ILE A 13 15.03 -5.86 -9.62
N VAL A 14 14.99 -5.33 -8.40
CA VAL A 14 14.14 -5.84 -7.33
C VAL A 14 12.66 -5.65 -7.66
N LYS A 15 12.30 -4.51 -8.27
CA LYS A 15 10.94 -4.25 -8.74
C LYS A 15 10.51 -5.28 -9.79
N LYS A 16 11.33 -5.54 -10.80
CA LYS A 16 11.05 -6.55 -11.82
C LYS A 16 10.89 -7.95 -11.21
N TRP A 17 11.76 -8.29 -10.25
CA TRP A 17 11.65 -9.55 -9.53
C TRP A 17 10.33 -9.65 -8.77
N LEU A 18 9.94 -8.60 -8.03
CA LEU A 18 8.68 -8.53 -7.30
C LEU A 18 7.48 -8.72 -8.22
N ASP A 19 7.44 -7.99 -9.34
CA ASP A 19 6.36 -8.06 -10.32
C ASP A 19 6.20 -9.49 -10.88
N THR A 20 7.33 -10.17 -11.15
CA THR A 20 7.32 -11.53 -11.72
C THR A 20 7.01 -12.59 -10.66
N GLN A 21 7.59 -12.47 -9.47
CA GLN A 21 7.48 -13.48 -8.40
C GLN A 21 6.09 -13.50 -7.77
N TYR A 22 5.46 -12.34 -7.65
CA TYR A 22 4.20 -12.17 -6.94
C TYR A 22 3.02 -11.80 -7.85
N ASP A 23 3.23 -11.74 -9.15
CA ASP A 23 2.19 -11.33 -10.13
C ASP A 23 1.50 -10.03 -9.70
N CYS A 24 2.32 -9.01 -9.42
CA CYS A 24 1.81 -7.73 -8.96
C CYS A 24 1.14 -6.97 -10.09
N PHE A 25 -0.15 -6.67 -9.95
CA PHE A 25 -0.86 -5.84 -10.92
C PHE A 25 -0.44 -4.35 -10.88
N LYS A 26 0.23 -3.94 -9.81
CA LYS A 26 0.83 -2.62 -9.66
C LYS A 26 2.04 -2.67 -8.77
N SER A 27 3.08 -1.95 -9.16
CA SER A 27 4.24 -1.71 -8.32
C SER A 27 4.73 -0.27 -8.42
N ALA A 28 5.37 0.21 -7.36
CA ALA A 28 5.86 1.57 -7.24
C ALA A 28 7.15 1.62 -6.44
N VAL A 29 7.88 2.72 -6.56
CA VAL A 29 9.13 2.97 -5.82
C VAL A 29 9.00 4.22 -4.94
N ASN A 30 9.71 4.25 -3.81
CA ASN A 30 9.76 5.38 -2.89
C ASN A 30 8.37 5.83 -2.38
N ILE A 31 7.50 4.89 -2.03
CA ILE A 31 6.15 5.17 -1.52
C ILE A 31 6.02 4.68 -0.08
N GLY A 32 5.39 5.50 0.75
CA GLY A 32 5.12 5.15 2.15
C GLY A 32 4.21 6.18 2.84
N LEU A 33 4.03 6.03 4.13
CA LEU A 33 3.35 6.98 4.99
C LEU A 33 4.34 8.04 5.53
N GLU A 34 3.87 9.07 6.23
CA GLU A 34 4.62 10.29 6.57
C GLU A 34 6.02 10.08 7.14
N ASN A 35 6.23 9.03 7.92
CA ASN A 35 7.51 8.78 8.61
C ASN A 35 8.26 7.55 8.10
N SER A 36 7.80 6.92 7.03
CA SER A 36 8.36 5.65 6.58
C SER A 36 8.06 5.44 5.09
N ARG A 37 9.10 5.53 4.26
CA ARG A 37 9.02 5.27 2.83
C ARG A 37 9.71 3.97 2.51
N ALA A 38 8.97 3.07 1.92
CA ALA A 38 9.51 1.84 1.39
C ALA A 38 10.16 2.09 0.03
N ASP A 39 11.25 1.40 -0.24
CA ASP A 39 11.95 1.52 -1.51
C ASP A 39 11.13 0.97 -2.66
N ILE A 40 10.50 -0.20 -2.46
CA ILE A 40 9.67 -0.85 -3.47
C ILE A 40 8.40 -1.39 -2.83
N VAL A 41 7.30 -1.24 -3.54
CA VAL A 41 5.97 -1.71 -3.14
C VAL A 41 5.33 -2.44 -4.31
N GLY A 42 4.71 -3.59 -4.03
CA GLY A 42 3.86 -4.32 -4.95
C GLY A 42 2.45 -4.50 -4.38
N LEU A 43 1.48 -4.47 -5.27
CA LEU A 43 0.09 -4.82 -4.99
C LEU A 43 -0.26 -6.06 -5.79
N ARG A 44 -0.72 -7.09 -5.08
CA ARG A 44 -1.19 -8.35 -5.64
C ARG A 44 -2.67 -8.55 -5.32
N ASP A 45 -3.43 -9.04 -6.28
CA ASP A 45 -4.78 -9.52 -6.05
C ASP A 45 -4.72 -10.95 -5.48
N THR A 46 -5.25 -11.17 -4.29
CA THR A 46 -5.30 -12.47 -3.65
C THR A 46 -6.72 -13.01 -3.52
N GLY A 47 -7.70 -12.15 -3.76
CA GLY A 47 -9.09 -12.49 -3.57
C GLY A 47 -9.73 -13.17 -4.76
N GLY A 48 -9.08 -13.12 -5.92
CA GLY A 48 -9.70 -13.49 -7.17
C GLY A 48 -10.92 -12.62 -7.49
N ASP A 49 -11.68 -13.00 -8.50
CA ASP A 49 -12.79 -12.19 -9.04
C ASP A 49 -13.94 -11.93 -8.05
N LEU A 50 -13.99 -12.61 -6.92
CA LEU A 50 -15.12 -12.55 -5.99
C LEU A 50 -14.86 -11.76 -4.70
N SER A 51 -13.62 -11.58 -4.26
CA SER A 51 -13.34 -10.95 -2.97
C SER A 51 -12.64 -9.59 -3.08
N GLY A 52 -11.96 -9.31 -4.19
CA GLY A 52 -11.28 -8.03 -4.42
C GLY A 52 -10.27 -7.68 -3.32
N GLU A 53 -9.67 -8.69 -2.68
CA GLU A 53 -8.66 -8.48 -1.66
C GLU A 53 -7.31 -8.12 -2.28
N ILE A 54 -6.67 -7.12 -1.72
CA ILE A 54 -5.33 -6.68 -2.14
C ILE A 54 -4.32 -7.08 -1.06
N GLU A 55 -3.25 -7.74 -1.48
CA GLU A 55 -2.07 -7.96 -0.65
C GLU A 55 -1.01 -6.91 -1.01
N THR A 56 -0.44 -6.28 0.00
CA THR A 56 0.67 -5.34 -0.14
C THR A 56 1.97 -6.00 0.25
N ILE A 57 2.96 -5.92 -0.65
CA ILE A 57 4.30 -6.46 -0.46
C ILE A 57 5.26 -5.27 -0.48
N VAL A 58 6.07 -5.14 0.56
CA VAL A 58 6.98 -4.01 0.71
C VAL A 58 8.41 -4.52 0.86
N ILE A 59 9.33 -3.90 0.15
CA ILE A 59 10.74 -4.28 0.14
C ILE A 59 11.59 -3.06 0.49
N GLU A 60 12.45 -3.22 1.47
CA GLU A 60 13.58 -2.35 1.77
C GLU A 60 14.82 -2.87 1.03
N VAL A 61 15.55 -2.00 0.33
CA VAL A 61 16.73 -2.37 -0.46
C VAL A 61 17.98 -1.86 0.24
N LYS A 62 18.98 -2.72 0.39
CA LYS A 62 20.27 -2.39 1.00
C LYS A 62 21.43 -2.95 0.18
N ARG A 63 22.64 -2.51 0.51
CA ARG A 63 23.87 -2.94 -0.16
C ARG A 63 24.99 -3.23 0.83
N ASP A 64 24.83 -4.23 1.66
CA ASP A 64 25.87 -4.78 2.59
C ASP A 64 26.78 -3.74 3.29
N LYS A 65 26.27 -2.53 3.53
CA LYS A 65 27.03 -1.47 4.23
C LYS A 65 26.39 -1.05 5.55
N GLU A 66 25.10 -1.33 5.71
CA GLU A 66 24.36 -1.01 6.92
C GLU A 66 24.33 -2.20 7.86
N ALA A 67 24.27 -1.95 9.17
CA ALA A 67 24.09 -3.01 10.14
C ALA A 67 22.79 -3.77 9.87
N PHE A 68 22.88 -5.09 9.77
CA PHE A 68 21.75 -5.96 9.44
C PHE A 68 20.54 -5.74 10.36
N SER A 69 20.79 -5.51 11.67
CA SER A 69 19.74 -5.23 12.66
C SER A 69 18.98 -3.95 12.36
N THR A 70 19.66 -2.90 11.88
CA THR A 70 19.02 -1.64 11.49
C THR A 70 18.16 -1.84 10.24
N ALA A 71 18.71 -2.46 9.21
CA ALA A 71 18.01 -2.72 7.94
C ALA A 71 16.78 -3.63 8.14
N SER A 72 16.91 -4.73 8.91
CA SER A 72 15.81 -5.63 9.21
C SER A 72 14.74 -4.98 10.10
N GLY A 73 15.15 -4.14 11.07
CA GLY A 73 14.24 -3.35 11.89
C GLY A 73 13.43 -2.35 11.07
N GLN A 74 14.05 -1.70 10.08
CA GLN A 74 13.37 -0.79 9.15
C GLN A 74 12.33 -1.55 8.31
N ALA A 75 12.71 -2.68 7.73
CA ALA A 75 11.78 -3.53 6.97
C ALA A 75 10.62 -4.01 7.85
N PHE A 76 10.89 -4.45 9.08
CA PHE A 76 9.85 -4.85 10.02
C PHE A 76 8.86 -3.72 10.33
N GLY A 77 9.32 -2.48 10.41
CA GLY A 77 8.46 -1.31 10.65
C GLY A 77 7.33 -1.15 9.62
N TYR A 78 7.48 -1.69 8.42
CA TYR A 78 6.46 -1.63 7.37
C TYR A 78 5.26 -2.56 7.62
N THR A 79 5.34 -3.53 8.54
CA THR A 79 4.23 -4.41 8.93
C THR A 79 3.00 -3.63 9.42
N ILE A 80 3.16 -2.37 9.81
CA ILE A 80 2.09 -1.47 10.22
C ILE A 80 1.08 -1.28 9.07
N TYR A 81 1.55 -1.28 7.81
CA TYR A 81 0.71 -1.01 6.64
C TYR A 81 0.90 -2.01 5.48
N ALA A 82 1.75 -3.02 5.63
CA ALA A 82 2.00 -4.04 4.61
C ALA A 82 1.70 -5.45 5.11
N ASN A 83 1.27 -6.32 4.19
CA ASN A 83 0.97 -7.72 4.49
C ASN A 83 2.23 -8.59 4.47
N ARG A 84 3.22 -8.25 3.62
CA ARG A 84 4.54 -8.88 3.60
C ARG A 84 5.63 -7.84 3.53
N VAL A 85 6.73 -8.11 4.23
CA VAL A 85 7.86 -7.20 4.30
C VAL A 85 9.15 -7.96 4.03
N TYR A 86 9.99 -7.39 3.18
CA TYR A 86 11.25 -7.98 2.77
C TYR A 86 12.40 -7.01 2.95
N LEU A 87 13.56 -7.56 3.24
CA LEU A 87 14.86 -6.90 3.10
C LEU A 87 15.57 -7.51 1.87
N ALA A 88 15.77 -6.72 0.84
CA ALA A 88 16.59 -7.07 -0.30
C ALA A 88 17.99 -6.48 -0.12
N ASP A 89 19.02 -7.32 -0.12
CA ASP A 89 20.37 -6.86 0.14
C ASP A 89 21.36 -7.40 -0.92
N LYS A 90 22.23 -6.51 -1.41
CA LYS A 90 23.29 -6.85 -2.36
C LYS A 90 24.41 -7.56 -1.61
N ARG A 91 24.48 -8.88 -1.80
CA ARG A 91 25.43 -9.75 -1.11
C ARG A 91 25.97 -10.82 -2.05
N ASP A 92 27.28 -10.85 -2.25
CA ASP A 92 27.90 -11.82 -3.14
C ASP A 92 27.96 -13.22 -2.51
N ILE A 93 28.09 -13.29 -1.17
CA ILE A 93 28.22 -14.55 -0.41
C ILE A 93 26.88 -15.00 0.20
N GLY A 94 25.85 -14.14 0.15
CA GLY A 94 24.54 -14.40 0.76
C GLY A 94 24.44 -13.98 2.24
N PHE A 95 23.39 -14.43 2.90
CA PHE A 95 23.15 -14.15 4.32
C PHE A 95 23.76 -15.23 5.19
N THR A 96 24.29 -14.84 6.35
CA THR A 96 24.76 -15.77 7.36
C THR A 96 23.59 -16.48 8.04
N ARG A 97 23.87 -17.61 8.73
CA ARG A 97 22.86 -18.34 9.51
C ARG A 97 22.21 -17.45 10.58
N ASP A 98 23.02 -16.62 11.25
CA ASP A 98 22.51 -15.72 12.29
C ASP A 98 21.60 -14.63 11.71
N GLN A 99 21.93 -14.07 10.55
CA GLN A 99 21.10 -13.10 9.87
C GLN A 99 19.76 -13.72 9.43
N ILE A 100 19.77 -14.95 8.92
CA ILE A 100 18.54 -15.69 8.59
C ILE A 100 17.72 -15.94 9.86
N ALA A 101 18.35 -16.36 10.97
CA ALA A 101 17.67 -16.61 12.23
C ALA A 101 17.04 -15.31 12.79
N ILE A 102 17.75 -14.18 12.74
CA ILE A 102 17.23 -12.86 13.16
C ILE A 102 16.05 -12.45 12.29
N ALA A 103 16.18 -12.54 10.96
CA ALA A 103 15.11 -12.17 10.04
C ALA A 103 13.86 -13.07 10.24
N ASN A 104 14.05 -14.37 10.42
CA ASN A 104 12.96 -15.30 10.71
C ASN A 104 12.26 -14.96 12.05
N HIS A 105 13.03 -14.62 13.08
CA HIS A 105 12.48 -14.21 14.38
C HIS A 105 11.67 -12.92 14.27
N LEU A 106 12.14 -11.96 13.48
CA LEU A 106 11.42 -10.70 13.22
C LEU A 106 10.24 -10.89 12.24
N GLY A 107 10.21 -12.01 11.50
CA GLY A 107 9.23 -12.21 10.43
C GLY A 107 9.51 -11.37 9.19
N VAL A 108 10.75 -11.00 8.94
CA VAL A 108 11.18 -10.28 7.73
C VAL A 108 11.67 -11.27 6.69
N GLY A 109 11.12 -11.24 5.48
CA GLY A 109 11.63 -12.02 4.37
C GLY A 109 12.99 -11.49 3.90
N LEU A 110 13.79 -12.36 3.29
CA LEU A 110 15.11 -12.01 2.77
C LEU A 110 15.22 -12.29 1.28
N ILE A 111 15.71 -11.31 0.56
CA ILE A 111 16.01 -11.37 -0.87
C ILE A 111 17.50 -11.07 -1.06
N GLN A 112 18.26 -12.02 -1.56
CA GLN A 112 19.63 -11.79 -1.97
C GLN A 112 19.68 -11.22 -3.38
N ILE A 113 20.42 -10.15 -3.59
CA ILE A 113 20.83 -9.67 -4.90
C ILE A 113 22.26 -10.18 -5.12
N ASP A 114 22.46 -11.14 -6.01
CA ASP A 114 23.74 -11.78 -6.24
C ASP A 114 24.73 -10.90 -7.07
N LYS A 115 25.95 -11.39 -7.28
CA LYS A 115 26.98 -10.70 -8.09
C LYS A 115 26.55 -10.41 -9.54
N ASN A 116 25.59 -11.16 -10.07
CA ASN A 116 25.06 -11.00 -11.42
C ASN A 116 23.80 -10.12 -11.43
N ASN A 117 23.49 -9.46 -10.31
CA ASN A 117 22.29 -8.65 -10.11
C ASN A 117 20.98 -9.46 -10.28
N LYS A 118 21.00 -10.75 -9.95
CA LYS A 118 19.78 -11.57 -9.88
C LYS A 118 19.27 -11.62 -8.44
N CYS A 119 17.94 -11.52 -8.29
CA CYS A 119 17.29 -11.66 -7.00
C CYS A 119 16.92 -13.11 -6.72
N HIS A 120 17.21 -13.55 -5.49
CA HIS A 120 16.89 -14.89 -4.98
C HIS A 120 16.18 -14.73 -3.63
N GLU A 121 15.00 -15.30 -3.50
CA GLU A 121 14.32 -15.34 -2.21
C GLU A 121 15.01 -16.38 -1.32
N VAL A 122 15.56 -15.92 -0.20
CA VAL A 122 16.28 -16.76 0.79
C VAL A 122 15.37 -17.15 1.94
N LEU A 123 14.47 -16.23 2.31
CA LEU A 123 13.50 -16.44 3.37
C LEU A 123 12.18 -15.76 2.97
N THR A 124 11.10 -16.53 2.99
CA THR A 124 9.77 -15.99 2.68
C THR A 124 9.22 -15.20 3.86
N SER A 125 8.70 -14.00 3.58
CA SER A 125 8.01 -13.20 4.59
C SER A 125 6.69 -13.87 5.00
N PRO A 126 6.38 -13.97 6.30
CA PRO A 126 5.05 -14.37 6.74
C PRO A 126 4.01 -13.32 6.32
N TYR A 127 2.74 -13.72 6.36
CA TYR A 127 1.63 -12.80 6.14
C TYR A 127 1.29 -12.06 7.44
N TYR A 128 1.29 -10.73 7.39
CA TYR A 128 0.85 -9.86 8.46
C TYR A 128 -0.54 -9.32 8.21
N LYS A 129 -1.29 -9.09 9.27
CA LYS A 129 -2.52 -8.32 9.24
C LYS A 129 -2.19 -6.87 9.63
N PRO A 130 -2.10 -5.94 8.67
CA PRO A 130 -1.74 -4.57 8.95
C PRO A 130 -2.80 -3.86 9.82
N LEU A 131 -2.42 -2.74 10.41
CA LEU A 131 -3.39 -1.87 11.10
C LEU A 131 -4.32 -1.25 10.05
N THR A 132 -5.60 -1.58 10.09
CA THR A 132 -6.62 -1.23 9.08
C THR A 132 -6.57 0.24 8.66
N LYS A 133 -6.38 1.16 9.61
CA LYS A 133 -6.30 2.60 9.31
C LYS A 133 -5.10 2.92 8.41
N PHE A 134 -3.92 2.41 8.74
CA PHE A 134 -2.69 2.68 8.00
C PHE A 134 -2.67 1.94 6.66
N TYR A 135 -3.19 0.73 6.62
CA TYR A 135 -3.37 -0.04 5.40
C TYR A 135 -4.25 0.70 4.38
N LYS A 136 -5.44 1.14 4.80
CA LYS A 136 -6.34 1.92 3.93
C LYS A 136 -5.71 3.25 3.47
N LEU A 137 -4.97 3.93 4.34
CA LEU A 137 -4.24 5.15 3.96
C LEU A 137 -3.14 4.87 2.93
N PHE A 138 -2.44 3.76 3.09
CA PHE A 138 -1.38 3.36 2.18
C PHE A 138 -1.92 2.99 0.80
N LEU A 139 -2.95 2.14 0.74
CA LEU A 139 -3.63 1.81 -0.52
C LEU A 139 -4.17 3.05 -1.22
N LYS A 140 -4.72 4.01 -0.47
CA LYS A 140 -5.21 5.27 -1.01
C LYS A 140 -4.10 6.08 -1.69
N LYS A 141 -2.91 6.14 -1.12
CA LYS A 141 -1.74 6.76 -1.77
C LYS A 141 -1.34 6.06 -3.07
N LEU A 142 -1.58 4.76 -3.15
CA LEU A 142 -1.36 3.96 -4.35
C LEU A 142 -2.50 4.05 -5.37
N GLY A 143 -3.57 4.80 -5.04
CA GLY A 143 -4.71 5.02 -5.91
C GLY A 143 -5.81 3.97 -5.79
N TYR A 144 -5.91 3.28 -4.65
CA TYR A 144 -6.94 2.28 -4.37
C TYR A 144 -7.73 2.62 -3.12
N ALA A 145 -9.02 2.34 -3.13
CA ALA A 145 -9.88 2.48 -1.96
C ALA A 145 -10.88 1.33 -1.87
N SER A 146 -11.33 1.00 -0.67
CA SER A 146 -12.42 0.06 -0.48
C SER A 146 -13.77 0.73 -0.70
N CYS A 147 -14.66 0.03 -1.38
CA CYS A 147 -16.06 0.42 -1.52
C CYS A 147 -16.73 0.41 -0.14
N GLN A 148 -17.50 1.47 0.14
CA GLN A 148 -18.20 1.62 1.42
C GLN A 148 -19.40 0.65 1.57
N PHE A 149 -19.85 0.07 0.48
CA PHE A 149 -21.03 -0.79 0.46
C PHE A 149 -20.67 -2.28 0.40
N CYS A 150 -19.70 -2.67 -0.44
CA CYS A 150 -19.33 -4.08 -0.62
C CYS A 150 -17.90 -4.41 -0.15
N ASP A 151 -17.16 -3.44 0.40
CA ASP A 151 -15.76 -3.54 0.84
C ASP A 151 -14.73 -3.90 -0.24
N THR A 152 -15.15 -4.18 -1.48
CA THR A 152 -14.24 -4.45 -2.60
C THR A 152 -13.31 -3.27 -2.88
N TYR A 153 -12.03 -3.54 -3.11
CA TYR A 153 -11.06 -2.52 -3.50
C TYR A 153 -11.16 -2.19 -4.98
N PHE A 154 -11.05 -0.92 -5.32
CA PHE A 154 -11.08 -0.44 -6.70
C PHE A 154 -10.15 0.74 -6.91
N ASN A 155 -9.78 0.97 -8.17
CA ASN A 155 -8.88 2.06 -8.55
C ASN A 155 -9.60 3.41 -8.50
N ILE A 156 -9.09 4.33 -7.68
CA ILE A 156 -9.56 5.71 -7.56
C ILE A 156 -8.63 6.73 -8.25
N GLY A 157 -7.50 6.26 -8.78
CA GLY A 157 -6.43 7.12 -9.28
C GLY A 157 -5.60 7.76 -8.15
N THR A 158 -4.53 8.42 -8.53
CA THR A 158 -3.62 9.10 -7.59
C THR A 158 -3.95 10.57 -7.34
N ASP A 159 -4.88 11.13 -8.11
CA ASP A 159 -5.32 12.51 -7.95
C ASP A 159 -6.42 12.60 -6.88
N LEU A 160 -6.00 12.74 -5.65
CA LEU A 160 -6.90 12.81 -4.48
C LEU A 160 -7.71 14.11 -4.41
N ASN A 161 -7.47 15.07 -5.29
CA ASN A 161 -8.20 16.34 -5.34
C ASN A 161 -9.50 16.24 -6.16
N LYS A 162 -9.72 15.14 -6.87
CA LYS A 162 -10.95 14.91 -7.65
C LYS A 162 -12.08 14.35 -6.79
N HIS A 163 -12.38 15.00 -5.70
CA HIS A 163 -13.55 14.66 -4.91
C HIS A 163 -14.78 15.36 -5.48
N ALA A 164 -15.88 14.64 -5.55
CA ALA A 164 -17.15 15.18 -6.03
C ALA A 164 -18.23 15.05 -4.95
N ASN A 165 -19.11 16.03 -4.88
CA ASN A 165 -20.37 15.85 -4.14
C ASN A 165 -21.22 14.78 -4.83
N VAL A 166 -22.07 14.10 -4.07
CA VAL A 166 -23.07 13.18 -4.61
C VAL A 166 -24.17 14.01 -5.29
N THR A 167 -23.92 14.35 -6.55
CA THR A 167 -24.87 15.08 -7.41
C THR A 167 -25.32 14.14 -8.54
N ARG A 168 -26.47 14.45 -9.14
CA ARG A 168 -26.98 13.71 -10.30
C ARG A 168 -25.96 13.67 -11.44
N GLU A 169 -25.23 14.75 -11.67
CA GLU A 169 -24.20 14.84 -12.71
C GLU A 169 -23.01 13.90 -12.43
N ASN A 170 -22.52 13.88 -11.18
CA ASN A 170 -21.39 13.02 -10.79
C ASN A 170 -21.76 11.54 -10.81
N ILE A 171 -22.98 11.19 -10.40
CA ILE A 171 -23.52 9.84 -10.51
C ILE A 171 -23.61 9.44 -11.99
N SER A 172 -24.18 10.30 -12.85
CA SER A 172 -24.28 10.04 -14.28
C SER A 172 -22.92 9.83 -14.95
N LYS A 173 -21.89 10.63 -14.55
CA LYS A 173 -20.51 10.45 -15.05
C LYS A 173 -19.90 9.13 -14.58
N ALA A 174 -20.12 8.75 -13.32
CA ALA A 174 -19.61 7.49 -12.77
C ALA A 174 -20.22 6.28 -13.49
N LEU A 175 -21.54 6.30 -13.71
CA LEU A 175 -22.25 5.24 -14.43
C LEU A 175 -21.79 5.10 -15.90
N LYS A 176 -21.63 6.23 -16.61
CA LYS A 176 -21.18 6.21 -18.03
C LYS A 176 -19.78 5.66 -18.22
N ASN A 177 -18.91 5.84 -17.23
CA ASN A 177 -17.51 5.42 -17.33
C ASN A 177 -17.24 4.08 -16.65
N GLU A 178 -18.26 3.43 -16.11
CA GLU A 178 -18.12 2.21 -15.29
C GLU A 178 -17.10 2.34 -14.15
N LYS A 179 -16.84 3.57 -13.74
CA LYS A 179 -15.89 3.91 -12.67
C LYS A 179 -16.64 4.14 -11.36
N GLY A 180 -15.97 3.86 -10.28
CA GLY A 180 -16.50 4.16 -8.96
C GLY A 180 -16.72 5.65 -8.74
N LEU A 181 -17.63 5.97 -7.85
CA LEU A 181 -17.92 7.33 -7.39
C LEU A 181 -17.04 7.67 -6.19
N ILE A 182 -16.30 8.75 -6.31
CA ILE A 182 -15.51 9.32 -5.22
C ILE A 182 -16.26 10.54 -4.73
N PHE A 183 -16.65 10.55 -3.47
CA PHE A 183 -17.36 11.68 -2.88
C PHE A 183 -16.86 11.96 -1.46
N TRP A 184 -17.03 13.18 -1.01
CA TRP A 184 -16.80 13.54 0.37
C TRP A 184 -18.13 13.74 1.10
N HIS A 185 -18.11 13.39 2.36
CA HIS A 185 -19.27 13.47 3.24
C HIS A 185 -18.95 14.42 4.40
N ARG A 186 -19.92 15.26 4.73
CA ARG A 186 -19.82 16.19 5.84
C ARG A 186 -20.32 15.52 7.12
N GLU A 187 -19.42 15.27 8.06
CA GLU A 187 -19.76 14.76 9.39
C GLU A 187 -19.54 15.80 10.48
N LEU A 188 -20.44 15.84 11.45
CA LEU A 188 -20.22 16.57 12.68
C LEU A 188 -19.20 15.83 13.53
N ASN A 189 -18.08 16.45 13.82
CA ASN A 189 -17.04 15.85 14.66
C ASN A 189 -17.48 15.87 16.14
N THR A 190 -18.38 14.95 16.50
CA THR A 190 -18.90 14.83 17.87
C THR A 190 -17.86 14.29 18.86
N ARG A 191 -16.77 13.68 18.41
CA ARG A 191 -15.75 13.08 19.30
C ARG A 191 -14.77 14.09 19.90
N LYS A 192 -14.44 15.16 19.18
CA LYS A 192 -13.56 16.23 19.73
C LYS A 192 -14.24 17.09 20.80
N ASN A 193 -15.57 17.10 20.84
CA ASN A 193 -16.34 17.91 21.79
C ASN A 193 -16.53 17.28 23.18
N LYS A 194 -16.17 16.01 23.39
CA LYS A 194 -16.32 15.37 24.70
C LYS A 194 -15.31 15.85 25.76
N PHE A 195 -14.25 16.54 25.38
CA PHE A 195 -13.20 16.98 26.28
C PHE A 195 -12.91 18.50 26.28
N LYS A 196 -13.59 19.27 25.45
CA LYS A 196 -13.52 20.73 25.49
C LYS A 196 -14.94 21.30 25.51
N ILE A 197 -15.44 21.47 26.71
CA ILE A 197 -16.65 22.25 27.01
C ILE A 197 -16.30 23.74 26.88
N GLU A 198 -15.90 24.16 25.71
CA GLU A 198 -15.78 25.59 25.41
C GLU A 198 -16.22 25.85 23.99
N ARG A 199 -17.41 26.43 23.89
CA ARG A 199 -17.97 27.40 22.94
C ARG A 199 -17.27 27.59 21.58
N ARG A 200 -16.67 26.57 20.99
CA ARG A 200 -16.17 26.70 19.62
C ARG A 200 -17.10 25.99 18.66
N SER A 201 -17.41 26.69 17.59
CA SER A 201 -18.15 26.21 16.44
C SER A 201 -17.87 24.74 16.19
N LYS A 202 -18.93 23.93 16.05
CA LYS A 202 -18.85 22.53 15.67
C LYS A 202 -17.99 22.42 14.42
N GLU A 203 -16.73 21.99 14.59
CA GLU A 203 -15.86 21.74 13.45
C GLU A 203 -16.46 20.60 12.63
N LEU A 204 -16.82 20.92 11.42
CA LEU A 204 -17.29 19.96 10.45
C LEU A 204 -16.09 19.29 9.81
N THR A 205 -16.00 17.98 9.95
CA THR A 205 -15.01 17.20 9.23
C THR A 205 -15.62 16.62 7.96
N TYR A 206 -14.81 16.62 6.91
CA TYR A 206 -15.15 15.99 5.65
C TYR A 206 -14.41 14.67 5.55
N GLU A 207 -15.14 13.57 5.42
CA GLU A 207 -14.59 12.27 5.10
C GLU A 207 -14.84 11.93 3.64
N THR A 208 -13.80 11.46 2.99
CA THR A 208 -13.94 10.94 1.63
C THR A 208 -14.54 9.54 1.68
N ARG A 209 -15.62 9.35 0.96
CA ARG A 209 -16.34 8.10 0.80
C ARG A 209 -16.14 7.57 -0.61
N TYR A 210 -16.20 6.27 -0.77
CA TYR A 210 -15.92 5.59 -2.03
C TYR A 210 -16.98 4.55 -2.32
N LEU A 211 -17.46 4.53 -3.56
CA LEU A 211 -18.34 3.49 -4.08
C LEU A 211 -17.71 2.92 -5.36
N CYS A 212 -17.62 1.61 -5.50
CA CYS A 212 -17.20 0.99 -6.75
C CYS A 212 -18.25 1.19 -7.85
N GLY A 213 -17.88 0.90 -9.10
CA GLY A 213 -18.78 1.08 -10.24
C GLY A 213 -20.07 0.29 -10.11
N GLU A 214 -20.00 -0.97 -9.69
CA GLU A 214 -21.15 -1.86 -9.50
C GLU A 214 -22.10 -1.33 -8.43
N CYS A 215 -21.58 -0.96 -7.25
CA CYS A 215 -22.41 -0.39 -6.19
C CYS A 215 -22.98 0.97 -6.57
N THR A 216 -22.24 1.77 -7.34
CA THR A 216 -22.77 3.04 -7.88
C THR A 216 -23.94 2.76 -8.81
N ASN A 217 -23.82 1.77 -9.68
CA ASN A 217 -24.91 1.36 -10.58
C ASN A 217 -26.11 0.83 -9.79
N LEU A 218 -25.89 -0.12 -8.87
CA LEU A 218 -26.96 -0.69 -8.05
C LEU A 218 -27.74 0.36 -7.28
N LEU A 219 -27.05 1.34 -6.69
CA LEU A 219 -27.68 2.32 -5.79
C LEU A 219 -28.32 3.50 -6.51
N PHE A 220 -27.89 3.83 -7.72
CA PHE A 220 -28.22 5.10 -8.36
C PHE A 220 -28.74 4.99 -9.81
N SER A 221 -28.76 3.79 -10.44
CA SER A 221 -29.22 3.65 -11.82
C SER A 221 -30.61 4.20 -12.04
N ASP A 222 -31.52 3.99 -11.09
CA ASP A 222 -32.92 4.45 -11.20
C ASP A 222 -33.10 5.95 -10.97
N ARG A 223 -32.08 6.64 -10.42
CA ARG A 223 -32.13 8.09 -10.13
C ARG A 223 -31.61 8.96 -11.28
N VAL A 224 -31.10 8.35 -12.33
CA VAL A 224 -30.46 9.06 -13.46
C VAL A 224 -31.34 9.02 -14.72
N LYS A 225 -32.43 8.25 -14.69
CA LYS A 225 -33.47 8.21 -15.75
C LYS A 225 -34.35 9.46 -15.71
#